data_3db565e66460604f6b5b639fb29be234
#
_entry.id   3db565e66460604f6b5b639fb29be234
#
_cell.length_a   1.000
_cell.length_b   1.000
_cell.length_c   1.000
_cell.angle_alpha   90.00
_cell.angle_beta   90.00
_cell.angle_gamma   90.00
#
_symmetry.space_group_name_H-M   'P 1'
#
loop_
_entity.id
_entity.type
_entity.pdbx_description
1 polymer ?
#
loop_
_entity_poly.entity_id
_entity_poly.type
_entity_poly.pdbx_seq_one_letter_code
_entity_poly.pdbx_strand_id
1 'polypeptide(L)'
;LKDIKDRLMIKIYSMTGCPDCEYVEEQVKGNANYEVINVGEHIRNLKAFLRLRDKEKAFDAIKRLGVAGVPCFVLEDGKVTFRPEEVGLKSRPVAEGAACNLDGTGC
;
A
#
# COMPACT_ATOMS: atom_id res chain seq x y z
N LEU A 1 2.63 -10.42 -23.26
CA LEU A 1 1.56 -9.95 -24.05
C LEU A 1 0.51 -9.31 -23.18
N LYS A 2 -0.66 -9.18 -23.76
CA LYS A 2 -1.74 -8.54 -23.07
C LYS A 2 -2.09 -9.24 -21.75
N ASP A 3 -2.11 -10.56 -21.78
CA ASP A 3 -2.44 -11.33 -20.60
C ASP A 3 -1.45 -11.11 -19.48
N ILE A 4 -0.20 -10.93 -19.84
CA ILE A 4 0.81 -10.70 -18.84
C ILE A 4 0.58 -9.37 -18.16
N LYS A 5 0.23 -8.36 -18.93
CA LYS A 5 -0.08 -7.06 -18.36
C LYS A 5 -1.26 -7.12 -17.41
N ASP A 6 -2.30 -7.83 -17.82
CA ASP A 6 -3.48 -7.96 -16.97
C ASP A 6 -3.15 -8.67 -15.68
N ARG A 7 -2.25 -9.66 -15.74
CA ARG A 7 -1.87 -10.39 -14.55
C ARG A 7 -0.95 -9.63 -13.64
N LEU A 8 -0.45 -8.49 -14.09
CA LEU A 8 0.39 -7.64 -13.27
C LEU A 8 -0.38 -6.53 -12.60
N MET A 9 -1.71 -6.62 -12.60
CA MET A 9 -2.53 -5.64 -11.90
C MET A 9 -2.21 -5.70 -10.41
N ILE A 10 -1.77 -4.58 -9.88
CA ILE A 10 -1.38 -4.47 -8.48
C ILE A 10 -2.31 -3.50 -7.80
N LYS A 11 -2.90 -3.92 -6.70
CA LYS A 11 -3.76 -3.05 -5.91
C LYS A 11 -2.94 -2.38 -4.83
N ILE A 12 -3.17 -1.08 -4.67
CA ILE A 12 -2.45 -0.29 -3.67
C ILE A 12 -3.47 0.30 -2.72
N TYR A 13 -3.52 -0.22 -1.51
CA TYR A 13 -4.36 0.38 -0.48
C TYR A 13 -3.62 1.57 0.10
N SER A 14 -4.23 2.74 0.02
CA SER A 14 -3.60 3.97 0.45
C SER A 14 -4.57 4.81 1.25
N MET A 15 -4.08 5.90 1.79
CA MET A 15 -4.87 6.80 2.61
C MET A 15 -4.45 8.23 2.36
N THR A 16 -5.42 9.12 2.26
CA THR A 16 -5.14 10.54 2.12
C THR A 16 -4.42 11.03 3.37
N GLY A 17 -3.41 11.86 3.15
CA GLY A 17 -2.64 12.40 4.27
C GLY A 17 -1.45 11.56 4.67
N CYS A 18 -1.23 10.45 3.99
CA CYS A 18 -0.07 9.59 4.23
C CYS A 18 1.01 9.95 3.22
N PRO A 19 2.14 10.51 3.65
CA PRO A 19 3.17 10.94 2.69
C PRO A 19 3.71 9.83 1.83
N ASP A 20 3.90 8.65 2.41
CA ASP A 20 4.40 7.51 1.63
C ASP A 20 3.39 7.07 0.60
N CYS A 21 2.10 7.11 0.97
CA CYS A 21 1.04 6.78 0.03
C CYS A 21 1.03 7.75 -1.13
N GLU A 22 1.16 9.04 -0.83
CA GLU A 22 1.14 10.05 -1.87
C GLU A 22 2.32 9.92 -2.82
N TYR A 23 3.47 9.57 -2.28
CA TYR A 23 4.65 9.38 -3.11
C TYR A 23 4.45 8.22 -4.09
N VAL A 24 3.85 7.14 -3.62
CA VAL A 24 3.58 5.98 -4.44
C VAL A 24 2.50 6.30 -5.48
N GLU A 25 1.44 7.00 -5.05
CA GLU A 25 0.36 7.34 -5.97
C GLU A 25 0.85 8.18 -7.14
N GLU A 26 1.78 9.07 -6.88
CA GLU A 26 2.33 9.91 -7.95
C GLU A 26 3.05 9.07 -8.99
N GLN A 27 3.74 8.03 -8.54
CA GLN A 27 4.49 7.18 -9.46
C GLN A 27 3.60 6.36 -10.37
N VAL A 28 2.41 6.00 -9.90
CA VAL A 28 1.52 5.12 -10.67
C VAL A 28 0.45 5.90 -11.43
N LYS A 29 0.48 7.20 -11.36
CA LYS A 29 -0.51 8.04 -12.02
C LYS A 29 -0.55 7.74 -13.51
N GLY A 30 -1.73 7.39 -14.00
CA GLY A 30 -1.89 7.07 -15.42
C GLY A 30 -1.39 5.70 -15.83
N ASN A 31 -0.96 4.88 -14.88
CA ASN A 31 -0.45 3.55 -15.18
C ASN A 31 -1.54 2.51 -14.89
N ALA A 32 -2.03 1.86 -15.94
CA ALA A 32 -3.16 0.93 -15.82
C ALA A 32 -2.80 -0.36 -15.10
N ASN A 33 -1.51 -0.60 -14.83
CA ASN A 33 -1.10 -1.81 -14.12
C ASN A 33 -1.30 -1.69 -12.62
N TYR A 34 -1.65 -0.52 -12.12
CA TYR A 34 -1.83 -0.29 -10.70
C TYR A 34 -3.22 0.29 -10.45
N GLU A 35 -3.84 -0.16 -9.38
CA GLU A 35 -5.12 0.36 -8.96
C GLU A 35 -4.99 0.91 -7.54
N VAL A 36 -5.19 2.20 -7.37
CA VAL A 36 -5.12 2.84 -6.05
C VAL A 36 -6.50 2.77 -5.40
N ILE A 37 -6.54 2.22 -4.19
CA ILE A 37 -7.78 2.10 -3.43
C ILE A 37 -7.60 2.90 -2.15
N ASN A 38 -8.28 4.05 -2.07
CA ASN A 38 -8.17 4.93 -0.92
C ASN A 38 -9.12 4.43 0.17
N VAL A 39 -8.55 3.96 1.28
CA VAL A 39 -9.35 3.35 2.34
C VAL A 39 -10.19 4.36 3.09
N GLY A 40 -9.86 5.63 2.95
CA GLY A 40 -10.64 6.68 3.61
C GLY A 40 -11.74 7.27 2.73
N GLU A 41 -11.82 6.83 1.49
CA GLU A 41 -12.76 7.42 0.54
C GLU A 41 -14.15 6.82 0.65
N HIS A 42 -14.22 5.54 1.01
CA HIS A 42 -15.49 4.83 1.11
C HIS A 42 -15.35 3.71 2.11
N ILE A 43 -16.43 3.50 2.88
CA ILE A 43 -16.40 2.45 3.92
C ILE A 43 -16.12 1.07 3.31
N ARG A 44 -16.56 0.85 2.08
CA ARG A 44 -16.30 -0.41 1.41
C ARG A 44 -14.81 -0.68 1.25
N ASN A 45 -14.06 0.36 0.92
CA ASN A 45 -12.62 0.24 0.77
C ASN A 45 -11.96 -0.05 2.11
N LEU A 46 -12.42 0.61 3.15
CA LEU A 46 -11.88 0.37 4.48
C LEU A 46 -12.14 -1.05 4.94
N LYS A 47 -13.37 -1.55 4.71
CA LYS A 47 -13.68 -2.91 5.10
C LYS A 47 -12.84 -3.94 4.35
N ALA A 48 -12.61 -3.73 3.07
CA ALA A 48 -11.77 -4.63 2.29
C ALA A 48 -10.35 -4.66 2.84
N PHE A 49 -9.83 -3.49 3.19
CA PHE A 49 -8.50 -3.40 3.76
C PHE A 49 -8.43 -4.08 5.13
N LEU A 50 -9.44 -3.88 5.96
CA LEU A 50 -9.44 -4.49 7.30
C LEU A 50 -9.51 -6.01 7.22
N ARG A 51 -10.29 -6.54 6.28
CA ARG A 51 -10.33 -7.99 6.09
C ARG A 51 -8.97 -8.53 5.73
N LEU A 52 -8.27 -7.82 4.86
CA LEU A 52 -6.92 -8.21 4.47
C LEU A 52 -5.99 -8.13 5.67
N ARG A 53 -6.07 -7.05 6.42
CA ARG A 53 -5.21 -6.82 7.57
C ARG A 53 -5.42 -7.89 8.64
N ASP A 54 -6.65 -8.30 8.83
CA ASP A 54 -6.97 -9.30 9.85
C ASP A 54 -6.55 -10.70 9.44
N LYS A 55 -6.50 -10.97 8.15
CA LYS A 55 -6.29 -12.33 7.65
C LYS A 55 -4.83 -12.62 7.30
N GLU A 56 -4.12 -11.63 6.76
CA GLU A 56 -2.78 -11.88 6.21
C GLU A 56 -1.72 -11.78 7.29
N LYS A 57 -0.86 -12.78 7.34
CA LYS A 57 0.22 -12.79 8.31
C LYS A 57 1.22 -11.67 8.11
N ALA A 58 1.29 -11.14 6.89
CA ALA A 58 2.19 -10.03 6.62
C ALA A 58 1.90 -8.83 7.52
N PHE A 59 0.67 -8.73 8.02
CA PHE A 59 0.28 -7.63 8.88
C PHE A 59 0.60 -7.86 10.35
N ASP A 60 1.11 -9.02 10.72
CA ASP A 60 1.34 -9.30 12.14
C ASP A 60 2.26 -8.28 12.80
N ALA A 61 3.39 -7.98 12.16
CA ALA A 61 4.30 -6.99 12.70
C ALA A 61 3.68 -5.59 12.66
N ILE A 62 2.92 -5.31 11.62
CA ILE A 62 2.22 -4.04 11.46
C ILE A 62 1.26 -3.83 12.64
N LYS A 63 0.50 -4.85 12.98
CA LYS A 63 -0.45 -4.75 14.09
C LYS A 63 0.26 -4.56 15.42
N ARG A 64 1.37 -5.26 15.61
CA ARG A 64 2.13 -5.12 16.86
C ARG A 64 2.69 -3.72 17.02
N LEU A 65 3.06 -3.08 15.93
CA LEU A 65 3.60 -1.73 15.98
C LEU A 65 2.53 -0.67 16.08
N GLY A 66 1.27 -1.05 15.88
CA GLY A 66 0.18 -0.11 15.96
C GLY A 66 0.07 0.84 14.79
N VAL A 67 0.71 0.52 13.68
CA VAL A 67 0.60 1.35 12.47
C VAL A 67 -0.46 0.77 11.56
N ALA A 68 -0.93 1.60 10.63
CA ALA A 68 -2.04 1.20 9.78
C ALA A 68 -1.64 0.14 8.76
N GLY A 69 -0.48 0.31 8.15
CA GLY A 69 -0.04 -0.62 7.13
C GLY A 69 -0.28 -0.13 5.72
N VAL A 70 -0.35 1.17 5.53
CA VAL A 70 -0.46 1.74 4.18
C VAL A 70 0.80 2.52 3.86
N PRO A 71 1.23 2.56 2.62
CA PRO A 71 0.65 1.88 1.48
C PRO A 71 0.86 0.37 1.55
N CYS A 72 -0.14 -0.36 1.10
CA CYS A 72 -0.10 -1.81 1.10
C CYS A 72 -0.34 -2.29 -0.32
N PHE A 73 0.53 -3.17 -0.80
CA PHE A 73 0.47 -3.64 -2.17
C PHE A 73 0.02 -5.09 -2.21
N VAL A 74 -0.99 -5.35 -3.03
CA VAL A 74 -1.50 -6.71 -3.21
C VAL A 74 -1.26 -7.11 -4.66
N LEU A 75 -0.43 -8.11 -4.84
CA LEU A 75 -0.07 -8.58 -6.16
C LEU A 75 -1.18 -9.45 -6.74
N GLU A 76 -1.06 -9.73 -8.02
CA GLU A 76 -2.07 -10.50 -8.72
C GLU A 76 -2.32 -11.87 -8.09
N ASP A 77 -1.27 -12.49 -7.56
CA ASP A 77 -1.38 -13.81 -6.95
C ASP A 77 -1.83 -13.75 -5.49
N GLY A 78 -2.14 -12.57 -5.01
CA GLY A 78 -2.60 -12.42 -3.63
C GLY A 78 -1.51 -12.12 -2.63
N LYS A 79 -0.27 -12.09 -3.07
CA LYS A 79 0.84 -11.76 -2.16
C LYS A 79 0.74 -10.33 -1.70
N VAL A 80 0.98 -10.11 -0.41
CA VAL A 80 0.93 -8.80 0.20
C VAL A 80 2.34 -8.34 0.54
N THR A 81 2.66 -7.10 0.18
CA THR A 81 3.94 -6.53 0.55
C THR A 81 3.75 -5.05 0.89
N PHE A 82 4.67 -4.53 1.69
CA PHE A 82 4.66 -3.11 2.05
C PHE A 82 5.82 -2.37 1.41
N ARG A 83 6.58 -3.04 0.57
CA ARG A 83 7.76 -2.48 -0.05
C ARG A 83 7.48 -2.11 -1.49
N PRO A 84 7.51 -0.80 -1.81
CA PRO A 84 7.27 -0.38 -3.20
C PRO A 84 8.22 -1.04 -4.19
N GLU A 85 9.44 -1.33 -3.76
CA GLU A 85 10.43 -1.93 -4.65
C GLU A 85 10.00 -3.28 -5.18
N GLU A 86 9.19 -4.00 -4.41
CA GLU A 86 8.74 -5.32 -4.83
C GLU A 86 7.67 -5.26 -5.91
N VAL A 87 7.12 -4.07 -6.16
CA VAL A 87 6.12 -3.89 -7.21
C VAL A 87 6.60 -2.89 -8.26
N GLY A 88 7.91 -2.67 -8.34
CA GLY A 88 8.48 -1.83 -9.38
C GLY A 88 8.43 -0.34 -9.11
N LEU A 89 8.21 0.04 -7.88
CA LEU A 89 8.14 1.45 -7.51
C LEU A 89 9.28 1.80 -6.57
N LYS A 90 9.39 3.08 -6.24
CA LYS A 90 10.43 3.57 -5.35
C LYS A 90 9.82 4.03 -4.04
N SER A 91 10.55 3.79 -2.96
CA SER A 91 10.17 4.30 -1.65
C SER A 91 10.49 5.78 -1.57
N ARG A 92 9.72 6.49 -0.76
CA ARG A 92 9.99 7.91 -0.53
C ARG A 92 11.38 8.05 0.09
N PRO A 93 12.18 9.01 -0.37
CA PRO A 93 13.50 9.19 0.20
C PRO A 93 13.41 9.40 1.70
N VAL A 94 14.28 8.72 2.44
CA VAL A 94 14.30 8.85 3.88
C VAL A 94 14.98 10.14 4.24
N ALA A 95 14.24 11.03 4.86
CA ALA A 95 14.81 12.23 5.44
C ALA A 95 14.78 12.02 6.95
N GLU A 96 15.60 12.74 7.66
CA GLU A 96 15.63 12.58 9.09
C GLU A 96 14.28 12.84 9.69
N GLY A 97 13.88 11.91 10.55
CA GLY A 97 12.62 12.02 11.24
C GLY A 97 11.43 11.93 10.35
N ALA A 98 11.61 11.38 9.15
CA ALA A 98 10.52 11.38 8.21
C ALA A 98 9.63 10.20 8.39
N ALA A 99 8.41 10.43 8.05
CA ALA A 99 7.42 9.49 7.63
C ALA A 99 7.19 8.34 8.57
N CYS A 100 6.33 7.53 8.24
CA CYS A 100 5.93 6.24 8.79
C CYS A 100 6.87 5.70 9.84
N ASN A 101 7.02 6.44 10.91
CA ASN A 101 7.94 6.09 11.97
C ASN A 101 7.42 4.90 12.76
N LEU A 102 8.35 4.21 13.36
CA LEU A 102 7.99 3.05 14.16
C LEU A 102 7.25 3.44 15.43
N ASP A 103 7.32 4.69 15.80
CA ASP A 103 6.60 5.16 16.98
C ASP A 103 5.13 5.44 16.70
N GLY A 104 4.69 5.18 15.49
CA GLY A 104 3.28 5.34 15.16
C GLY A 104 2.89 6.67 14.60
N THR A 105 3.81 7.61 14.48
CA THR A 105 3.50 8.87 13.83
C THR A 105 3.61 8.67 12.32
N GLY A 106 2.75 9.29 11.58
CA GLY A 106 2.72 9.11 10.14
C GLY A 106 1.77 8.01 9.76
N CYS A 107 2.23 7.10 8.93
CA CYS A 107 1.34 6.05 8.44
C CYS A 107 0.87 5.16 9.59
#